data_bab5d9d7d58a664e6c6f5c8e8c2effed
#
_entry.id   bab5d9d7d58a664e6c6f5c8e8c2effed
#
_cell.length_a   1.000
_cell.length_b   1.000
_cell.length_c   1.000
_cell.angle_alpha   90.00
_cell.angle_beta   90.00
_cell.angle_gamma   90.00
#
_symmetry.space_group_name_H-M   'P 1'
#
loop_
_entity.id
_entity.type
_entity.pdbx_description
1 polymer ?
#
loop_
_entity_poly.entity_id
_entity_poly.type
_entity_poly.pdbx_seq_one_letter_code
_entity_poly.pdbx_strand_id
1 'polypeptide(L)'
;MPGAQAVNKALWSSDTTLRFEENFGCTHSNHVSESGGCEVAATRLDSYVEETGLERVDLIKLDIEGAELEALKGAEGVIRRHKPRLQICLYHKLEDLWEIPLYIKSIAPEYRMYVGHHSCCTLDTVLYCVA
;
A
#
# COMPACT_ATOMS: atom_id res chain seq x y z
N MET A 1 -16.77 5.01 11.57
CA MET A 1 -17.62 4.98 10.35
C MET A 1 -18.52 3.77 10.46
N PRO A 2 -19.84 3.92 10.36
CA PRO A 2 -20.74 2.77 10.26
C PRO A 2 -20.39 1.98 9.00
N GLY A 3 -20.14 0.68 9.13
CA GLY A 3 -19.81 -0.21 8.02
C GLY A 3 -18.31 -0.43 7.74
N ALA A 4 -17.40 0.16 8.51
CA ALA A 4 -15.98 -0.16 8.39
C ALA A 4 -15.68 -1.51 9.05
N GLN A 5 -14.94 -2.36 8.36
CA GLN A 5 -14.43 -3.64 8.88
C GLN A 5 -12.91 -3.55 9.03
N ALA A 6 -12.41 -3.85 10.23
CA ALA A 6 -10.98 -3.99 10.45
C ALA A 6 -10.54 -5.42 10.16
N VAL A 7 -9.47 -5.58 9.40
CA VAL A 7 -8.84 -6.85 9.09
C VAL A 7 -7.41 -6.82 9.61
N ASN A 8 -7.08 -7.72 10.53
CA ASN A 8 -5.75 -7.81 11.14
C ASN A 8 -4.77 -8.57 10.23
N LYS A 9 -4.45 -8.00 9.08
CA LYS A 9 -3.47 -8.51 8.11
C LYS A 9 -2.68 -7.34 7.52
N ALA A 10 -1.40 -7.55 7.27
CA ALA A 10 -0.60 -6.64 6.45
C ALA A 10 -0.89 -6.88 4.95
N LEU A 11 -0.83 -5.82 4.13
CA LEU A 11 -0.81 -5.98 2.67
C LEU A 11 0.63 -6.18 2.18
N TRP A 12 0.84 -7.19 1.36
CA TRP A 12 2.16 -7.56 0.84
C TRP A 12 2.07 -8.16 -0.56
N SER A 13 3.22 -8.43 -1.18
CA SER A 13 3.32 -9.07 -2.51
C SER A 13 3.03 -10.58 -2.50
N SER A 14 2.96 -11.21 -1.32
CA SER A 14 2.69 -12.63 -1.16
C SER A 14 1.90 -12.90 0.12
N ASP A 15 1.17 -14.02 0.15
CA ASP A 15 0.49 -14.50 1.35
C ASP A 15 1.53 -15.20 2.23
N THR A 16 1.87 -14.57 3.37
CA THR A 16 2.97 -15.00 4.24
C THR A 16 2.80 -14.45 5.67
N THR A 17 3.82 -14.61 6.50
CA THR A 17 3.95 -13.94 7.78
C THR A 17 5.12 -12.98 7.71
N LEU A 18 4.90 -11.72 8.11
CA LEU A 18 5.94 -10.70 8.20
C LEU A 18 6.32 -10.48 9.65
N ARG A 19 7.56 -10.05 9.86
CA ARG A 19 8.06 -9.59 11.16
C ARG A 19 8.16 -8.08 11.16
N PHE A 20 7.71 -7.49 12.25
CA PHE A 20 7.78 -6.05 12.48
C PHE A 20 8.69 -5.74 13.65
N GLU A 21 9.48 -4.70 13.50
CA GLU A 21 10.24 -4.14 14.60
C GLU A 21 9.34 -3.18 15.40
N GLU A 22 9.16 -3.49 16.71
CA GLU A 22 8.44 -2.61 17.62
C GLU A 22 9.40 -1.57 18.19
N ASN A 23 9.29 -0.34 17.74
CA ASN A 23 9.98 0.79 18.35
C ASN A 23 9.15 1.31 19.53
N PHE A 24 9.45 0.81 20.74
CA PHE A 24 8.91 1.32 21.99
C PHE A 24 9.34 2.78 22.20
N GLY A 25 8.54 3.73 21.77
CA GLY A 25 8.77 5.16 21.97
C GLY A 25 8.44 6.08 20.79
N CYS A 26 8.31 5.55 19.58
CA CYS A 26 7.82 6.29 18.42
C CYS A 26 6.69 5.50 17.77
N THR A 27 5.47 5.96 17.93
CA THR A 27 4.25 5.32 17.39
C THR A 27 4.14 5.41 15.86
N HIS A 28 5.17 5.92 15.16
CA HIS A 28 5.12 6.25 13.74
C HIS A 28 6.14 5.51 12.87
N SER A 29 6.81 4.46 13.37
CA SER A 29 7.86 3.79 12.59
C SER A 29 7.94 2.28 12.76
N ASN A 30 6.81 1.59 12.84
CA ASN A 30 6.80 0.13 12.78
C ASN A 30 6.97 -0.29 11.32
N HIS A 31 8.15 -0.76 10.95
CA HIS A 31 8.45 -1.22 9.60
C HIS A 31 8.73 -2.73 9.58
N VAL A 32 8.60 -3.33 8.41
CA VAL A 32 8.94 -4.74 8.18
C VAL A 32 10.44 -4.94 8.38
N SER A 33 10.83 -5.84 9.27
CA SER A 33 12.23 -6.16 9.60
C SER A 33 12.40 -7.65 9.86
N GLU A 34 13.46 -8.25 9.31
CA GLU A 34 13.78 -9.67 9.55
C GLU A 34 14.09 -9.97 11.02
N SER A 35 14.56 -8.97 11.78
CA SER A 35 14.86 -9.05 13.20
C SER A 35 13.70 -8.71 14.12
N GLY A 36 12.54 -8.34 13.56
CA GLY A 36 11.37 -7.89 14.33
C GLY A 36 10.77 -8.97 15.22
N GLY A 37 10.33 -8.56 16.41
CA GLY A 37 9.74 -9.46 17.43
C GLY A 37 8.24 -9.73 17.27
N CYS A 38 7.52 -8.93 16.48
CA CYS A 38 6.08 -9.07 16.26
C CYS A 38 5.80 -9.74 14.91
N GLU A 39 5.09 -10.86 14.92
CA GLU A 39 4.66 -11.56 13.70
C GLU A 39 3.25 -11.14 13.31
N VAL A 40 3.05 -10.76 12.06
CA VAL A 40 1.77 -10.35 11.48
C VAL A 40 1.49 -11.14 10.22
N ALA A 41 0.30 -11.72 10.11
CA ALA A 41 -0.13 -12.34 8.88
C ALA A 41 -0.21 -11.32 7.76
N ALA A 42 0.38 -11.63 6.61
CA ALA A 42 0.34 -10.80 5.41
C ALA A 42 -0.43 -11.48 4.30
N THR A 43 -1.11 -10.70 3.49
CA THR A 43 -1.91 -11.17 2.38
C THR A 43 -1.75 -10.26 1.16
N ARG A 44 -1.90 -10.84 -0.01
CA ARG A 44 -2.11 -10.08 -1.24
C ARG A 44 -3.52 -9.50 -1.24
N LEU A 45 -3.68 -8.28 -1.74
CA LEU A 45 -5.02 -7.73 -1.93
C LEU A 45 -5.82 -8.56 -2.95
N ASP A 46 -5.15 -9.08 -3.97
CA ASP A 46 -5.76 -9.98 -4.96
C ASP A 46 -6.37 -11.23 -4.29
N SER A 47 -5.60 -11.90 -3.41
CA SER A 47 -6.07 -13.08 -2.67
C SER A 47 -7.23 -12.73 -1.73
N TYR A 48 -7.14 -11.60 -1.02
CA TYR A 48 -8.19 -11.16 -0.10
C TYR A 48 -9.51 -10.86 -0.81
N VAL A 49 -9.46 -10.19 -1.97
CA VAL A 49 -10.64 -9.89 -2.78
C VAL A 49 -11.30 -11.17 -3.29
N GLU A 50 -10.49 -12.15 -3.72
CA GLU A 50 -10.97 -13.45 -4.17
C GLU A 50 -11.62 -14.25 -3.02
N GLU A 51 -10.94 -14.37 -1.88
CA GLU A 51 -11.42 -15.09 -0.68
C GLU A 51 -12.73 -14.51 -0.13
N THR A 52 -12.87 -13.19 -0.14
CA THR A 52 -14.05 -12.52 0.44
C THR A 52 -15.19 -12.30 -0.56
N GLY A 53 -14.95 -12.54 -1.84
CA GLY A 53 -15.94 -12.31 -2.90
C GLY A 53 -16.26 -10.83 -3.10
N LEU A 54 -15.33 -9.92 -2.81
CA LEU A 54 -15.51 -8.49 -3.05
C LEU A 54 -15.64 -8.22 -4.55
N GLU A 55 -16.80 -7.74 -4.97
CA GLU A 55 -17.10 -7.50 -6.39
C GLU A 55 -16.36 -6.26 -6.92
N ARG A 56 -16.03 -5.29 -6.05
CA ARG A 56 -15.43 -4.03 -6.46
C ARG A 56 -14.53 -3.42 -5.38
N VAL A 57 -13.44 -2.83 -5.83
CA VAL A 57 -12.56 -1.97 -5.04
C VAL A 57 -12.53 -0.60 -5.74
N ASP A 58 -12.94 0.46 -5.03
CA ASP A 58 -13.05 1.82 -5.57
C ASP A 58 -11.84 2.70 -5.26
N LEU A 59 -11.19 2.43 -4.13
CA LEU A 59 -10.05 3.21 -3.63
C LEU A 59 -9.06 2.30 -2.91
N ILE A 60 -7.79 2.51 -3.18
CA ILE A 60 -6.67 1.98 -2.40
C ILE A 60 -5.89 3.16 -1.85
N LYS A 61 -5.80 3.28 -0.51
CA LYS A 61 -4.90 4.21 0.16
C LYS A 61 -3.79 3.42 0.84
N LEU A 62 -2.55 3.77 0.58
CA LEU A 62 -1.37 3.20 1.24
C LEU A 62 -0.55 4.30 1.91
N ASP A 63 -0.29 4.09 3.20
CA ASP A 63 0.53 4.91 4.07
C ASP A 63 1.08 3.92 5.11
N ILE A 64 2.07 3.12 4.71
CA ILE A 64 2.45 1.85 5.35
C ILE A 64 3.95 1.70 5.53
N GLU A 65 4.61 2.82 5.83
CA GLU A 65 5.98 2.88 6.32
C GLU A 65 7.01 2.19 5.37
N GLY A 66 6.87 2.41 4.05
CA GLY A 66 7.80 1.93 3.03
C GLY A 66 7.51 0.53 2.49
N ALA A 67 6.33 -0.02 2.76
CA ALA A 67 5.84 -1.27 2.18
C ALA A 67 4.92 -1.06 0.96
N GLU A 68 4.75 0.18 0.49
CA GLU A 68 3.78 0.58 -0.53
C GLU A 68 3.98 -0.19 -1.85
N LEU A 69 5.23 -0.30 -2.32
CA LEU A 69 5.52 -1.01 -3.57
C LEU A 69 5.19 -2.51 -3.47
N GLU A 70 5.49 -3.14 -2.34
CA GLU A 70 5.17 -4.56 -2.12
C GLU A 70 3.66 -4.78 -2.03
N ALA A 71 2.94 -3.90 -1.34
CA ALA A 71 1.48 -3.96 -1.30
C ALA A 71 0.84 -3.76 -2.69
N LEU A 72 1.38 -2.85 -3.51
CA LEU A 72 0.93 -2.65 -4.90
C LEU A 72 1.17 -3.87 -5.77
N LYS A 73 2.31 -4.57 -5.62
CA LYS A 73 2.57 -5.85 -6.31
C LYS A 73 1.53 -6.90 -5.95
N GLY A 74 1.13 -6.97 -4.68
CA GLY A 74 0.05 -7.86 -4.21
C GLY A 74 -1.35 -7.45 -4.64
N ALA A 75 -1.51 -6.27 -5.22
CA ALA A 75 -2.77 -5.69 -5.67
C ALA A 75 -2.88 -5.58 -7.21
N GLU A 76 -1.92 -6.11 -7.96
CA GLU A 76 -1.82 -5.92 -9.42
C GLU A 76 -3.10 -6.35 -10.14
N GLY A 77 -3.66 -7.52 -9.80
CA GLY A 77 -4.88 -8.04 -10.40
C GLY A 77 -6.10 -7.16 -10.13
N VAL A 78 -6.23 -6.67 -8.91
CA VAL A 78 -7.29 -5.73 -8.50
C VAL A 78 -7.13 -4.40 -9.22
N ILE A 79 -5.92 -3.85 -9.29
CA ILE A 79 -5.65 -2.59 -9.97
C ILE A 79 -6.02 -2.68 -11.46
N ARG A 80 -5.61 -3.75 -12.16
CA ARG A 80 -5.93 -3.96 -13.58
C ARG A 80 -7.42 -4.14 -13.85
N ARG A 81 -8.11 -4.86 -12.97
CA ARG A 81 -9.52 -5.26 -13.17
C ARG A 81 -10.51 -4.21 -12.71
N HIS A 82 -10.31 -3.67 -11.50
CA HIS A 82 -11.26 -2.77 -10.85
C HIS A 82 -10.93 -1.31 -11.08
N LYS A 83 -9.68 -0.99 -11.47
CA LYS A 83 -9.18 0.39 -11.72
C LYS A 83 -9.53 1.36 -10.58
N PRO A 84 -9.22 1.01 -9.33
CA PRO A 84 -9.51 1.85 -8.19
C PRO A 84 -8.74 3.18 -8.29
N ARG A 85 -9.23 4.22 -7.66
CA ARG A 85 -8.40 5.39 -7.38
C ARG A 85 -7.26 4.98 -6.45
N LEU A 86 -6.05 5.49 -6.68
CA LEU A 86 -4.92 5.21 -5.83
C LEU A 86 -4.50 6.50 -5.10
N GLN A 87 -4.19 6.37 -3.81
CA GLN A 87 -3.59 7.40 -2.96
C GLN A 87 -2.41 6.76 -2.23
N ILE A 88 -1.21 6.98 -2.75
CA ILE A 88 -0.01 6.26 -2.31
C ILE A 88 1.00 7.26 -1.74
N CYS A 89 1.41 7.09 -0.51
CA CYS A 89 2.47 7.87 0.10
C CYS A 89 3.81 7.57 -0.56
N LEU A 90 4.61 8.62 -0.86
CA LEU A 90 5.89 8.54 -1.58
C LEU A 90 7.07 9.05 -0.73
N TYR A 91 6.91 9.19 0.58
CA TYR A 91 7.89 9.87 1.41
C TYR A 91 8.66 8.95 2.37
N HIS A 92 8.33 7.66 2.40
CA HIS A 92 9.00 6.72 3.29
C HIS A 92 10.37 6.28 2.77
N LYS A 93 10.52 6.15 1.45
CA LYS A 93 11.78 5.85 0.77
C LYS A 93 11.98 6.82 -0.38
N LEU A 94 13.22 7.22 -0.64
CA LEU A 94 13.53 8.12 -1.74
C LEU A 94 13.15 7.50 -3.09
N GLU A 95 13.36 6.20 -3.23
CA GLU A 95 13.09 5.41 -4.43
C GLU A 95 11.61 5.39 -4.79
N ASP A 96 10.71 5.51 -3.81
CA ASP A 96 9.26 5.50 -4.02
C ASP A 96 8.80 6.62 -4.96
N LEU A 97 9.54 7.73 -5.04
CA LEU A 97 9.24 8.85 -5.94
C LEU A 97 9.26 8.47 -7.43
N TRP A 98 10.00 7.44 -7.83
CA TRP A 98 10.05 6.99 -9.22
C TRP A 98 9.66 5.52 -9.38
N GLU A 99 9.98 4.62 -8.47
CA GLU A 99 9.66 3.19 -8.59
C GLU A 99 8.16 2.94 -8.57
N ILE A 100 7.43 3.58 -7.66
CA ILE A 100 5.96 3.42 -7.54
C ILE A 100 5.24 3.94 -8.79
N PRO A 101 5.47 5.19 -9.27
CA PRO A 101 4.86 5.66 -10.51
C PRO A 101 5.20 4.81 -11.74
N LEU A 102 6.45 4.38 -11.88
CA LEU A 102 6.88 3.53 -12.99
C LEU A 102 6.22 2.16 -12.92
N TYR A 103 6.13 1.56 -11.73
CA TYR A 103 5.44 0.29 -11.54
C TYR A 103 3.96 0.39 -11.92
N ILE A 104 3.23 1.38 -11.39
CA ILE A 104 1.81 1.58 -11.73
C ILE A 104 1.63 1.79 -13.23
N LYS A 105 2.51 2.59 -13.88
CA LYS A 105 2.48 2.79 -15.33
C LYS A 105 2.71 1.50 -16.12
N SER A 106 3.54 0.61 -15.62
CA SER A 106 3.83 -0.66 -16.27
C SER A 106 2.65 -1.63 -16.24
N ILE A 107 1.87 -1.62 -15.15
CA ILE A 107 0.74 -2.54 -14.97
C ILE A 107 -0.60 -1.98 -15.46
N ALA A 108 -0.76 -0.65 -15.46
CA ALA A 108 -2.00 0.05 -15.82
C ALA A 108 -1.68 1.42 -16.47
N PRO A 109 -1.27 1.43 -17.74
CA PRO A 109 -0.77 2.63 -18.43
C PRO A 109 -1.82 3.73 -18.62
N GLU A 110 -3.10 3.42 -18.49
CA GLU A 110 -4.21 4.35 -18.59
C GLU A 110 -4.34 5.34 -17.43
N TYR A 111 -3.72 5.04 -16.28
CA TYR A 111 -3.80 5.95 -15.14
C TYR A 111 -3.15 7.30 -15.42
N ARG A 112 -3.91 8.36 -15.14
CA ARG A 112 -3.40 9.72 -14.99
C ARG A 112 -2.89 9.90 -13.57
N MET A 113 -1.69 10.44 -13.43
CA MET A 113 -0.98 10.55 -12.17
C MET A 113 -0.79 12.01 -11.80
N TYR A 114 -1.03 12.32 -10.53
CA TYR A 114 -0.85 13.64 -9.96
C TYR A 114 -0.09 13.49 -8.65
N VAL A 115 0.87 14.36 -8.40
CA VAL A 115 1.60 14.41 -7.13
C VAL A 115 1.10 15.61 -6.33
N GLY A 116 0.68 15.35 -5.10
CA GLY A 116 0.34 16.38 -4.12
C GLY A 116 1.34 16.36 -2.97
N HIS A 117 1.73 17.54 -2.50
CA HIS A 117 2.54 17.70 -1.30
C HIS A 117 1.76 18.57 -0.31
N HIS A 118 1.52 18.04 0.90
CA HIS A 118 0.52 18.59 1.82
C HIS A 118 1.10 19.14 3.12
N SER A 119 2.42 19.13 3.27
CA SER A 119 3.12 19.64 4.46
C SER A 119 4.25 20.60 4.10
N CYS A 120 4.80 21.28 5.08
CA CYS A 120 5.97 22.17 4.91
C CYS A 120 7.33 21.43 5.06
N CYS A 121 7.31 20.11 5.21
CA CYS A 121 8.49 19.24 5.36
C CYS A 121 8.43 18.12 4.31
N THR A 122 9.35 17.17 4.36
CA THR A 122 9.43 16.06 3.39
C THR A 122 8.30 15.04 3.51
N LEU A 123 7.49 15.09 4.56
CA LEU A 123 6.34 14.21 4.79
C LEU A 123 5.14 14.63 3.92
N ASP A 124 4.14 13.77 3.84
CA ASP A 124 2.86 14.02 3.16
C ASP A 124 2.96 14.29 1.64
N THR A 125 3.94 13.70 0.97
CA THR A 125 3.97 13.62 -0.50
C THR A 125 3.16 12.40 -0.94
N VAL A 126 2.10 12.63 -1.72
CA VAL A 126 1.13 11.59 -2.11
C VAL A 126 0.99 11.55 -3.62
N LEU A 127 1.03 10.35 -4.19
CA LEU A 127 0.68 10.06 -5.57
C LEU A 127 -0.82 9.74 -5.66
N TYR A 128 -1.53 10.47 -6.49
CA TYR A 128 -2.92 10.25 -6.84
C TYR A 128 -3.03 9.69 -8.24
N CYS A 129 -3.67 8.53 -8.39
CA CYS A 129 -3.89 7.93 -9.70
C CYS A 129 -5.39 7.76 -9.97
N VAL A 130 -5.81 8.15 -11.18
CA VAL A 130 -7.19 8.07 -11.67
C VAL A 130 -7.18 7.45 -13.06
N ALA A 131 -7.93 6.38 -13.27
CA ALA A 131 -8.14 5.75 -14.57
C ALA A 131 -9.26 6.46 -15.36
#